data_e008da788b5ce847fd5fc85dd22d6f43
#
_entry.id   e008da788b5ce847fd5fc85dd22d6f43
#
_cell.length_a   1.000
_cell.length_b   1.000
_cell.length_c   1.000
_cell.angle_alpha   90.00
_cell.angle_beta   90.00
_cell.angle_gamma   90.00
#
_symmetry.space_group_name_H-M   'P 1'
#
loop_
_entity.id
_entity.type
_entity.pdbx_description
1 polymer ?
#
loop_
_entity_poly.entity_id
_entity_poly.type
_entity_poly.pdbx_seq_one_letter_code
_entity_poly.pdbx_strand_id
1 'polypeptide(L)'
;MQCDYDRNLPNFFDGLEIGDTTLADGRRIVLFTSKKSLELLARSDCIAMDGTFKITPHPWKQVGIISAEISNECWIPIAFGLLPDKKRDTYDTFFGLLKNALTSQNLELSARSVMSDFEVCIKYIYYEV
;
A
#
# COMPACT_ATOMS: atom_id res chain seq x y z
N MET A 1 11.34 8.27 -19.88
CA MET A 1 9.96 7.94 -20.30
C MET A 1 8.98 8.55 -19.31
N GLN A 2 7.99 9.24 -19.81
CA GLN A 2 7.00 9.86 -18.97
C GLN A 2 5.85 8.88 -18.72
N CYS A 3 5.39 8.83 -17.46
CA CYS A 3 4.26 8.02 -17.08
C CYS A 3 2.96 8.79 -17.35
N ASP A 4 2.08 8.23 -18.18
CA ASP A 4 0.84 8.91 -18.57
C ASP A 4 -0.35 8.61 -17.66
N TYR A 5 -0.08 7.94 -16.55
CA TYR A 5 -1.13 7.47 -15.64
C TYR A 5 -2.02 8.60 -15.11
N ASP A 6 -1.42 9.72 -14.78
CA ASP A 6 -2.10 10.84 -14.13
C ASP A 6 -3.05 11.64 -15.04
N ARG A 7 -3.04 11.37 -16.34
CA ARG A 7 -3.92 12.09 -17.27
C ARG A 7 -5.41 11.81 -17.04
N ASN A 8 -5.71 10.76 -16.31
CA ASN A 8 -7.08 10.35 -16.02
C ASN A 8 -7.50 10.66 -14.59
N LEU A 9 -6.97 11.73 -14.02
CA LEU A 9 -7.28 12.10 -12.64
C LEU A 9 -8.77 12.25 -12.32
N PRO A 10 -9.65 12.71 -13.25
CA PRO A 10 -11.07 12.74 -12.91
C PRO A 10 -11.65 11.40 -12.47
N ASN A 11 -11.01 10.32 -12.90
CA ASN A 11 -11.44 8.96 -12.53
C ASN A 11 -10.69 8.40 -11.33
N PHE A 12 -9.86 9.21 -10.68
CA PHE A 12 -9.06 8.77 -9.55
C PHE A 12 -9.91 8.20 -8.40
N PHE A 13 -11.08 8.79 -8.17
CA PHE A 13 -11.95 8.36 -7.09
C PHE A 13 -12.86 7.19 -7.47
N ASP A 14 -12.88 6.78 -8.72
CA ASP A 14 -13.67 5.63 -9.15
C ASP A 14 -13.06 4.35 -8.56
N GLY A 15 -13.88 3.56 -7.88
CA GLY A 15 -13.42 2.33 -7.27
C GLY A 15 -12.53 2.53 -6.05
N LEU A 16 -12.67 3.66 -5.35
CA LEU A 16 -11.94 3.90 -4.11
C LEU A 16 -12.25 2.82 -3.09
N GLU A 17 -11.22 2.22 -2.56
CA GLU A 17 -11.32 1.18 -1.54
C GLU A 17 -10.66 1.69 -0.26
N ILE A 18 -11.37 1.57 0.86
CA ILE A 18 -10.84 1.99 2.15
C ILE A 18 -10.89 0.80 3.09
N GLY A 19 -9.74 0.44 3.66
CA GLY A 19 -9.64 -0.50 4.75
C GLY A 19 -9.43 0.26 6.04
N ASP A 20 -10.15 -0.11 7.08
CA ASP A 20 -10.09 0.59 8.37
C ASP A 20 -10.25 -0.44 9.47
N THR A 21 -9.30 -0.49 10.38
CA THR A 21 -9.38 -1.39 11.51
C THR A 21 -8.73 -0.79 12.74
N THR A 22 -9.19 -1.22 13.90
CA THR A 22 -8.64 -0.80 15.19
C THR A 22 -8.19 -2.05 15.93
N LEU A 23 -6.93 -2.03 16.38
CA LEU A 23 -6.40 -3.11 17.19
C LEU A 23 -7.01 -3.07 18.60
N ALA A 24 -6.86 -4.19 19.34
CA ALA A 24 -7.44 -4.33 20.67
C ALA A 24 -7.00 -3.24 21.64
N ASP A 25 -5.81 -2.68 21.45
CA ASP A 25 -5.27 -1.61 22.30
C ASP A 25 -5.64 -0.19 21.83
N GLY A 26 -6.50 -0.07 20.82
CA GLY A 26 -7.00 1.22 20.33
C GLY A 26 -6.22 1.83 19.16
N ARG A 27 -5.14 1.21 18.72
CA ARG A 27 -4.38 1.71 17.56
C ARG A 27 -5.19 1.50 16.28
N ARG A 28 -5.38 2.55 15.52
CA ARG A 28 -6.19 2.52 14.30
C ARG A 28 -5.29 2.55 13.08
N ILE A 29 -5.60 1.72 12.10
CA ILE A 29 -4.85 1.60 10.85
C ILE A 29 -5.83 1.77 9.70
N VAL A 30 -5.50 2.65 8.76
CA VAL A 30 -6.37 2.95 7.62
C VAL A 30 -5.59 2.77 6.33
N LEU A 31 -6.20 2.08 5.37
CA LEU A 31 -5.67 1.85 4.03
C LEU A 31 -6.53 2.60 3.02
N PHE A 32 -5.90 3.33 2.13
CA PHE A 32 -6.55 3.95 0.98
C PHE A 32 -5.94 3.39 -0.31
N THR A 33 -6.79 2.88 -1.18
CA THR A 33 -6.37 2.38 -2.48
C THR A 33 -7.53 2.50 -3.46
N SER A 34 -7.40 1.98 -4.66
CA SER A 34 -8.48 1.96 -5.64
C SER A 34 -8.44 0.64 -6.40
N LYS A 35 -9.56 0.31 -7.04
CA LYS A 35 -9.64 -0.91 -7.85
C LYS A 35 -8.56 -0.93 -8.93
N LYS A 36 -8.37 0.18 -9.63
CA LYS A 36 -7.35 0.29 -10.68
C LYS A 36 -5.94 0.16 -10.10
N SER A 37 -5.69 0.77 -8.95
CA SER A 37 -4.41 0.65 -8.26
C SER A 37 -4.11 -0.79 -7.86
N LEU A 38 -5.12 -1.50 -7.36
CA LEU A 38 -4.97 -2.91 -6.99
C LEU A 38 -4.65 -3.78 -8.22
N GLU A 39 -5.28 -3.50 -9.36
CA GLU A 39 -4.98 -4.21 -10.60
C GLU A 39 -3.53 -3.99 -11.04
N LEU A 40 -3.03 -2.77 -10.93
CA LEU A 40 -1.64 -2.45 -11.24
C LEU A 40 -0.67 -3.14 -10.27
N LEU A 41 -1.01 -3.12 -8.99
CA LEU A 41 -0.21 -3.79 -7.96
C LEU A 41 -0.09 -5.29 -8.23
N ALA A 42 -1.20 -5.93 -8.58
CA ALA A 42 -1.23 -7.37 -8.82
C ALA A 42 -0.35 -7.78 -10.01
N ARG A 43 -0.14 -6.88 -10.97
CA ARG A 43 0.67 -7.17 -12.15
C ARG A 43 2.14 -6.79 -12.00
N SER A 44 2.50 -6.08 -10.95
CA SER A 44 3.85 -5.59 -10.76
C SER A 44 4.78 -6.66 -10.22
N ASP A 45 5.98 -6.73 -10.78
CA ASP A 45 7.05 -7.60 -10.29
C ASP A 45 7.84 -6.95 -9.16
N CYS A 46 7.85 -5.62 -9.11
CA CYS A 46 8.61 -4.88 -8.11
C CYS A 46 7.73 -3.84 -7.46
N ILE A 47 7.72 -3.81 -6.15
CA ILE A 47 7.00 -2.81 -5.36
C ILE A 47 7.97 -2.17 -4.38
N ALA A 48 7.61 -0.98 -3.91
CA ALA A 48 8.38 -0.26 -2.91
C ALA A 48 7.45 0.23 -1.82
N MET A 49 7.95 0.25 -0.61
CA MET A 49 7.24 0.86 0.50
C MET A 49 8.12 1.92 1.15
N ASP A 50 7.54 3.06 1.40
CA ASP A 50 8.18 4.18 2.06
C ASP A 50 7.22 4.78 3.09
N GLY A 51 7.76 5.50 4.05
CA GLY A 51 6.96 6.16 5.07
C GLY A 51 7.41 7.60 5.28
N THR A 52 6.47 8.45 5.56
CA THR A 52 6.75 9.85 5.90
C THR A 52 6.04 10.22 7.20
N PHE A 53 6.72 11.05 8.00
CA PHE A 53 6.22 11.49 9.29
C PHE A 53 5.87 12.98 9.31
N LYS A 54 6.36 13.73 8.32
CA LYS A 54 6.33 15.21 8.36
C LYS A 54 4.93 15.81 8.24
N ILE A 55 4.06 15.17 7.49
CA ILE A 55 2.73 15.71 7.19
C ILE A 55 1.61 14.77 7.61
N THR A 56 1.90 13.87 8.54
CA THR A 56 0.92 12.88 8.96
C THR A 56 -0.11 13.52 9.90
N PRO A 57 -1.42 13.36 9.62
CA PRO A 57 -2.45 13.89 10.50
C PRO A 57 -2.50 13.14 11.82
N HIS A 58 -2.69 13.88 12.91
CA HIS A 58 -2.87 13.30 14.24
C HIS A 58 -4.19 12.49 14.28
N PRO A 59 -4.28 11.32 14.90
CA PRO A 59 -3.32 10.71 15.84
C PRO A 59 -2.30 9.76 15.19
N TRP A 60 -2.32 9.62 13.87
CA TRP A 60 -1.34 8.78 13.19
C TRP A 60 0.03 9.44 13.21
N LYS A 61 1.06 8.63 13.10
CA LYS A 61 2.45 9.10 13.14
C LYS A 61 3.18 8.89 11.82
N GLN A 62 2.60 8.11 10.92
CA GLN A 62 3.26 7.75 9.69
C GLN A 62 2.24 7.61 8.56
N VAL A 63 2.57 8.13 7.39
CA VAL A 63 1.89 7.79 6.14
C VAL A 63 2.78 6.80 5.41
N GLY A 64 2.29 5.57 5.26
CA GLY A 64 2.97 4.56 4.47
C GLY A 64 2.50 4.64 3.03
N ILE A 65 3.43 4.58 2.08
CA ILE A 65 3.13 4.65 0.66
C ILE A 65 3.66 3.40 -0.01
N ILE A 66 2.79 2.65 -0.65
CA ILE A 66 3.17 1.50 -1.46
C ILE A 66 3.10 1.92 -2.92
N SER A 67 4.23 1.80 -3.62
CA SER A 67 4.34 2.11 -5.04
C SER A 67 4.68 0.86 -5.83
N ALA A 68 4.22 0.79 -7.07
CA ALA A 68 4.50 -0.32 -7.97
C ALA A 68 5.20 0.18 -9.22
N GLU A 69 6.19 -0.58 -9.68
CA GLU A 69 6.82 -0.33 -10.96
C GLU A 69 5.96 -0.93 -12.05
N ILE A 70 5.37 -0.10 -12.88
CA ILE A 70 4.45 -0.53 -13.94
C ILE A 70 5.16 -0.66 -15.28
N SER A 71 6.29 -0.03 -15.45
CA SER A 71 7.17 -0.16 -16.60
C SER A 71 8.55 0.33 -16.19
N ASN A 72 9.53 0.19 -17.05
CA ASN A 72 10.91 0.56 -16.74
C ASN A 72 10.99 1.99 -16.19
N GLU A 73 11.39 2.13 -14.93
CA GLU A 73 11.55 3.40 -14.22
C GLU A 73 10.24 4.21 -14.04
N CYS A 74 9.08 3.61 -14.31
CA CYS A 74 7.80 4.28 -14.09
C CYS A 74 7.13 3.71 -12.83
N TRP A 75 7.20 4.46 -11.74
CA TRP A 75 6.64 4.08 -10.44
C TRP A 75 5.37 4.86 -10.15
N ILE A 76 4.34 4.16 -9.70
CA ILE A 76 3.06 4.77 -9.37
C ILE A 76 2.70 4.44 -7.94
N PRO A 77 2.32 5.43 -7.12
CA PRO A 77 1.74 5.15 -5.81
C PRO A 77 0.44 4.37 -5.97
N ILE A 78 0.35 3.25 -5.27
CA ILE A 78 -0.77 2.33 -5.38
C ILE A 78 -1.67 2.39 -4.15
N ALA A 79 -1.07 2.55 -2.98
CA ALA A 79 -1.81 2.51 -1.74
C ALA A 79 -1.17 3.44 -0.72
N PHE A 80 -2.01 4.01 0.15
CA PHE A 80 -1.59 4.88 1.22
C PHE A 80 -2.11 4.32 2.53
N GLY A 81 -1.29 4.32 3.54
CA GLY A 81 -1.68 3.88 4.87
C GLY A 81 -1.48 4.95 5.91
N LEU A 82 -2.47 5.12 6.78
CA LEU A 82 -2.31 5.91 7.99
C LEU A 82 -1.97 4.95 9.10
N LEU A 83 -0.77 5.08 9.67
CA LEU A 83 -0.22 4.14 10.63
C LEU A 83 0.08 4.84 11.95
N PRO A 84 -0.30 4.23 13.09
CA PRO A 84 -0.08 4.84 14.40
C PRO A 84 1.36 4.78 14.90
N ASP A 85 2.16 3.85 14.39
CA ASP A 85 3.54 3.61 14.83
C ASP A 85 4.29 2.76 13.80
N LYS A 86 5.45 2.25 14.19
CA LYS A 86 6.30 1.38 13.38
C LYS A 86 6.37 -0.06 13.90
N LYS A 87 5.41 -0.47 14.71
CA LYS A 87 5.45 -1.81 15.30
C LYS A 87 5.10 -2.87 14.26
N ARG A 88 5.59 -4.07 14.50
CA ARG A 88 5.38 -5.19 13.58
C ARG A 88 3.89 -5.49 13.37
N ASP A 89 3.11 -5.54 14.43
CA ASP A 89 1.69 -5.85 14.31
C ASP A 89 0.91 -4.76 13.56
N THR A 90 1.39 -3.53 13.57
CA THR A 90 0.84 -2.45 12.75
C THR A 90 1.03 -2.76 11.26
N TYR A 91 2.25 -3.16 10.87
CA TYR A 91 2.52 -3.54 9.48
C TYR A 91 1.77 -4.82 9.10
N ASP A 92 1.71 -5.80 9.98
CA ASP A 92 0.95 -7.02 9.76
C ASP A 92 -0.50 -6.70 9.41
N THR A 93 -1.10 -5.81 10.18
CA THR A 93 -2.48 -5.39 9.98
C THR A 93 -2.65 -4.63 8.68
N PHE A 94 -1.73 -3.70 8.39
CA PHE A 94 -1.78 -2.90 7.16
C PHE A 94 -1.69 -3.78 5.91
N PHE A 95 -0.72 -4.68 5.86
CA PHE A 95 -0.59 -5.61 4.74
C PHE A 95 -1.75 -6.61 4.67
N GLY A 96 -2.31 -6.97 5.82
CA GLY A 96 -3.53 -7.78 5.87
C GLY A 96 -4.71 -7.08 5.21
N LEU A 97 -4.89 -5.79 5.47
CA LEU A 97 -5.92 -4.99 4.80
C LEU A 97 -5.69 -4.94 3.30
N LEU A 98 -4.45 -4.77 2.87
CA LEU A 98 -4.10 -4.74 1.45
C LEU A 98 -4.40 -6.08 0.76
N LYS A 99 -4.01 -7.18 1.39
CA LYS A 99 -4.32 -8.52 0.87
C LYS A 99 -5.81 -8.77 0.77
N ASN A 100 -6.56 -8.34 1.79
CA ASN A 100 -8.02 -8.47 1.77
C ASN A 100 -8.63 -7.66 0.63
N ALA A 101 -8.13 -6.46 0.38
CA ALA A 101 -8.59 -5.65 -0.73
C ALA A 101 -8.31 -6.31 -2.07
N LEU A 102 -7.13 -6.89 -2.25
CA LEU A 102 -6.79 -7.65 -3.46
C LEU A 102 -7.71 -8.84 -3.64
N THR A 103 -7.90 -9.63 -2.59
CA THR A 103 -8.75 -10.82 -2.61
C THR A 103 -10.20 -10.47 -2.97
N SER A 104 -10.69 -9.36 -2.47
CA SER A 104 -12.05 -8.90 -2.77
C SER A 104 -12.26 -8.59 -4.27
N GLN A 105 -11.17 -8.32 -4.99
CA GLN A 105 -11.17 -8.08 -6.43
C GLN A 105 -10.70 -9.31 -7.24
N ASN A 106 -10.56 -10.46 -6.59
CA ASN A 106 -10.03 -11.69 -7.19
C ASN A 106 -8.60 -11.50 -7.73
N LEU A 107 -7.80 -10.73 -7.02
CA LEU A 107 -6.41 -10.43 -7.37
C LEU A 107 -5.45 -11.01 -6.34
N GLU A 108 -4.24 -11.30 -6.78
CA GLU A 108 -3.16 -11.77 -5.91
C GLU A 108 -1.91 -10.93 -6.14
N LEU A 109 -1.14 -10.74 -5.07
CA LEU A 109 0.13 -10.06 -5.16
C LEU A 109 1.17 -10.98 -5.79
N SER A 110 1.78 -10.55 -6.90
CA SER A 110 2.78 -11.34 -7.61
C SER A 110 4.19 -10.74 -7.57
N ALA A 111 4.39 -9.72 -6.77
CA ALA A 111 5.68 -9.04 -6.68
C ALA A 111 6.80 -10.00 -6.28
N ARG A 112 7.92 -9.94 -7.02
CA ARG A 112 9.11 -10.75 -6.76
C ARG A 112 10.18 -9.99 -6.01
N SER A 113 10.13 -8.67 -6.04
CA SER A 113 11.07 -7.80 -5.33
C SER A 113 10.35 -6.73 -4.58
N VAL A 114 10.89 -6.40 -3.41
CA VAL A 114 10.38 -5.32 -2.58
C VAL A 114 11.55 -4.43 -2.19
N MET A 115 11.40 -3.16 -2.45
CA MET A 115 12.36 -2.14 -2.03
C MET A 115 11.80 -1.44 -0.80
N SER A 116 12.52 -1.47 0.30
CA SER A 116 12.07 -0.85 1.53
C SER A 116 13.24 -0.64 2.46
N ASP A 117 13.18 0.44 3.21
CA ASP A 117 14.10 0.67 4.33
C ASP A 117 13.68 -0.13 5.58
N PHE A 118 12.56 -0.82 5.52
CA PHE A 118 12.02 -1.57 6.64
C PHE A 118 12.17 -3.08 6.40
N GLU A 119 13.07 -3.73 7.12
CA GLU A 119 13.24 -5.19 7.05
C GLU A 119 11.93 -5.94 7.30
N VAL A 120 11.10 -5.41 8.18
CA VAL A 120 9.82 -6.02 8.51
C VAL A 120 8.93 -6.14 7.28
N CYS A 121 8.90 -5.09 6.45
CA CYS A 121 8.10 -5.09 5.22
C CYS A 121 8.58 -6.16 4.25
N ILE A 122 9.90 -6.29 4.07
CA ILE A 122 10.48 -7.30 3.19
C ILE A 122 10.08 -8.70 3.65
N LYS A 123 10.26 -8.99 4.95
CA LYS A 123 9.88 -10.29 5.51
C LYS A 123 8.40 -10.56 5.30
N TYR A 124 7.57 -9.55 5.50
CA TYR A 124 6.14 -9.69 5.39
C TYR A 124 5.73 -10.13 3.99
N ILE A 125 6.23 -9.43 2.98
CA ILE A 125 5.83 -9.70 1.61
C ILE A 125 6.38 -11.04 1.12
N TYR A 126 7.61 -11.39 1.48
CA TYR A 126 8.20 -12.65 1.02
C TYR A 126 7.68 -13.88 1.76
N TYR A 127 7.38 -13.77 3.05
CA TYR A 127 7.06 -14.95 3.86
C TYR A 127 5.58 -15.08 4.23
N GLU A 128 4.81 -14.02 4.10
CA GLU A 128 3.40 -14.02 4.46
C GLU A 128 2.45 -13.98 3.24
N VAL A 129 3.01 -13.89 2.06
CA VAL A 129 2.21 -13.92 0.83
C VAL A 129 1.91 -15.40 0.40
#